data_aacabe2574f5c1c39691f8369cd502b7
#
_entry.id   aacabe2574f5c1c39691f8369cd502b7
#
_cell.length_a   1.000
_cell.length_b   1.000
_cell.length_c   1.000
_cell.angle_alpha   90.00
_cell.angle_beta   90.00
_cell.angle_gamma   90.00
#
_symmetry.space_group_name_H-M   'P 1'
#
loop_
_entity.id
_entity.type
_entity.pdbx_description
1 polymer ?
#
loop_
_entity_poly.entity_id
_entity_poly.type
_entity_poly.pdbx_seq_one_letter_code
_entity_poly.pdbx_strand_id
1 'polypeptide(L)'
;MKLSGILLIFVCCWSGTSRAANVNIATLTCVKYQNEVIAAPNPAPGSDPINTMMWLFGYSVAKSGAHVMYGDALASFGFALDAECKDNPAESLLEALSAVKPNTKNPMDLTELECQTFAARHLDLVKSDLESANTIMMWLYGFAVAKAGGHLFDADAVGTFESALMGDCQKNPGRSLFDELTGVKWGKSKSP
;
A
#
# COMPACT_ATOMS: atom_id res chain seq x y z
N MET A 1 -3.81 45.01 -50.44
CA MET A 1 -4.55 44.55 -49.25
C MET A 1 -4.14 43.12 -48.96
N LYS A 2 -3.33 42.87 -47.89
CA LYS A 2 -2.90 41.55 -47.44
C LYS A 2 -3.65 41.25 -46.13
N LEU A 3 -4.57 40.27 -46.17
CA LEU A 3 -5.22 39.75 -44.95
C LEU A 3 -4.27 38.71 -44.36
N SER A 4 -3.69 39.00 -43.19
CA SER A 4 -2.97 38.06 -42.36
C SER A 4 -4.00 37.33 -41.47
N GLY A 5 -4.26 36.08 -41.78
CA GLY A 5 -5.06 35.21 -40.93
C GLY A 5 -4.28 34.77 -39.68
N ILE A 6 -4.75 35.19 -38.50
CA ILE A 6 -4.24 34.73 -37.23
C ILE A 6 -4.89 33.35 -36.92
N LEU A 7 -4.08 32.31 -36.98
CA LEU A 7 -4.45 30.96 -36.60
C LEU A 7 -4.35 30.84 -35.07
N LEU A 8 -5.48 30.96 -34.37
CA LEU A 8 -5.59 30.68 -32.92
C LEU A 8 -5.53 29.17 -32.69
N ILE A 9 -4.36 28.67 -32.30
CA ILE A 9 -4.20 27.30 -31.83
C ILE A 9 -4.74 27.22 -30.40
N PHE A 10 -5.94 26.65 -30.25
CA PHE A 10 -6.50 26.25 -28.96
C PHE A 10 -5.69 25.05 -28.45
N VAL A 11 -4.70 25.30 -27.60
CA VAL A 11 -4.05 24.26 -26.79
C VAL A 11 -5.02 23.91 -25.67
N CYS A 12 -5.87 22.89 -25.90
CA CYS A 12 -6.63 22.24 -24.83
C CYS A 12 -5.63 21.60 -23.87
N CYS A 13 -5.27 22.27 -22.77
CA CYS A 13 -4.64 21.67 -21.62
C CYS A 13 -5.62 20.63 -21.01
N TRP A 14 -5.53 19.41 -21.48
CA TRP A 14 -6.09 18.29 -20.75
C TRP A 14 -5.24 18.04 -19.51
N SER A 15 -5.53 18.79 -18.45
CA SER A 15 -5.12 18.46 -17.09
C SER A 15 -5.99 17.29 -16.63
N GLY A 16 -5.71 16.11 -17.17
CA GLY A 16 -6.15 14.86 -16.59
C GLY A 16 -5.47 14.71 -15.24
N THR A 17 -6.14 15.12 -14.17
CA THR A 17 -5.77 14.71 -12.82
C THR A 17 -5.95 13.20 -12.75
N SER A 18 -4.88 12.46 -12.97
CA SER A 18 -4.82 11.04 -12.65
C SER A 18 -5.01 10.92 -11.15
N ARG A 19 -6.26 10.76 -10.70
CA ARG A 19 -6.50 10.35 -9.32
C ARG A 19 -5.92 8.95 -9.19
N ALA A 20 -5.04 8.75 -8.23
CA ALA A 20 -4.64 7.41 -7.83
C ALA A 20 -5.90 6.58 -7.54
N ALA A 21 -5.94 5.37 -8.04
CA ALA A 21 -7.13 4.54 -7.92
C ALA A 21 -7.30 4.11 -6.47
N ASN A 22 -8.38 4.56 -5.83
CA ASN A 22 -8.80 4.05 -4.53
C ASN A 22 -9.37 2.64 -4.71
N VAL A 23 -8.74 1.64 -4.13
CA VAL A 23 -9.16 0.24 -4.24
C VAL A 23 -9.78 -0.23 -2.93
N ASN A 24 -11.09 -0.55 -2.95
CA ASN A 24 -11.76 -1.16 -1.80
C ASN A 24 -11.76 -2.69 -1.95
N ILE A 25 -10.92 -3.37 -1.17
CA ILE A 25 -10.73 -4.82 -1.24
C ILE A 25 -11.95 -5.63 -0.76
N ALA A 26 -12.86 -5.02 0.00
CA ALA A 26 -14.09 -5.70 0.44
C ALA A 26 -15.13 -5.83 -0.69
N THR A 27 -15.02 -5.00 -1.73
CA THR A 27 -15.93 -5.00 -2.89
C THR A 27 -15.25 -5.38 -4.21
N LEU A 28 -13.92 -5.43 -4.21
CA LEU A 28 -13.14 -5.86 -5.36
C LEU A 28 -13.14 -7.39 -5.42
N THR A 29 -13.60 -7.96 -6.53
CA THR A 29 -13.53 -9.42 -6.74
C THR A 29 -12.15 -9.83 -7.26
N CYS A 30 -11.79 -11.10 -7.06
CA CYS A 30 -10.54 -11.68 -7.54
C CYS A 30 -10.33 -11.48 -9.05
N VAL A 31 -11.36 -11.69 -9.88
CA VAL A 31 -11.25 -11.49 -11.33
C VAL A 31 -11.00 -10.01 -11.69
N LYS A 32 -11.60 -9.07 -10.98
CA LYS A 32 -11.33 -7.64 -11.19
C LYS A 32 -9.93 -7.26 -10.74
N TYR A 33 -9.48 -7.77 -9.60
CA TYR A 33 -8.12 -7.56 -9.12
C TYR A 33 -7.08 -8.00 -10.16
N GLN A 34 -7.24 -9.20 -10.73
CA GLN A 34 -6.33 -9.70 -11.76
C GLN A 34 -6.33 -8.83 -13.02
N ASN A 35 -7.50 -8.39 -13.49
CA ASN A 35 -7.64 -7.65 -14.74
C ASN A 35 -7.35 -6.15 -14.60
N GLU A 36 -7.76 -5.51 -13.52
CA GLU A 36 -7.73 -4.05 -13.35
C GLU A 36 -6.50 -3.57 -12.56
N VAL A 37 -5.92 -4.44 -11.71
CA VAL A 37 -4.76 -4.08 -10.89
C VAL A 37 -3.49 -4.73 -11.42
N ILE A 38 -3.48 -6.07 -11.58
CA ILE A 38 -2.26 -6.80 -11.97
C ILE A 38 -1.96 -6.66 -13.47
N ALA A 39 -2.97 -6.80 -14.33
CA ALA A 39 -2.80 -6.77 -15.79
C ALA A 39 -3.00 -5.37 -16.40
N ALA A 40 -3.19 -4.32 -15.60
CA ALA A 40 -3.40 -2.97 -16.08
C ALA A 40 -2.21 -2.49 -16.94
N PRO A 41 -2.42 -2.11 -18.22
CA PRO A 41 -1.33 -1.74 -19.11
C PRO A 41 -0.67 -0.40 -18.74
N ASN A 42 -1.37 0.45 -18.00
CA ASN A 42 -0.88 1.75 -17.51
C ASN A 42 -1.42 1.97 -16.10
N PRO A 43 -0.79 1.42 -15.06
CA PRO A 43 -1.24 1.65 -13.69
C PRO A 43 -1.14 3.14 -13.35
N ALA A 44 -2.13 3.63 -12.61
CA ALA A 44 -2.07 5.01 -12.09
C ALA A 44 -0.82 5.18 -11.19
N PRO A 45 -0.22 6.38 -11.12
CA PRO A 45 0.89 6.62 -10.21
C PRO A 45 0.55 6.16 -8.78
N GLY A 46 1.44 5.37 -8.17
CA GLY A 46 1.26 4.80 -6.84
C GLY A 46 0.40 3.53 -6.76
N SER A 47 -0.27 3.13 -7.84
CA SER A 47 -1.04 1.89 -7.95
C SER A 47 -0.34 0.83 -8.81
N ASP A 48 0.99 0.87 -8.90
CA ASP A 48 1.72 -0.18 -9.57
C ASP A 48 1.50 -1.54 -8.88
N PRO A 49 1.57 -2.65 -9.62
CA PRO A 49 1.25 -3.97 -9.08
C PRO A 49 2.11 -4.36 -7.87
N ILE A 50 3.36 -3.93 -7.81
CA ILE A 50 4.28 -4.26 -6.70
C ILE A 50 3.84 -3.54 -5.43
N ASN A 51 3.58 -2.24 -5.50
CA ASN A 51 3.13 -1.45 -4.35
C ASN A 51 1.77 -1.92 -3.85
N THR A 52 0.83 -2.22 -4.75
CA THR A 52 -0.47 -2.80 -4.38
C THR A 52 -0.29 -4.16 -3.70
N MET A 53 0.57 -5.03 -4.24
CA MET A 53 0.85 -6.34 -3.65
C MET A 53 1.49 -6.21 -2.27
N MET A 54 2.42 -5.28 -2.07
CA MET A 54 3.03 -5.01 -0.76
C MET A 54 2.00 -4.54 0.27
N TRP A 55 1.10 -3.65 -0.14
CA TRP A 55 0.00 -3.20 0.72
C TRP A 55 -0.92 -4.38 1.11
N LEU A 56 -1.34 -5.21 0.15
CA LEU A 56 -2.16 -6.40 0.39
C LEU A 56 -1.45 -7.39 1.33
N PHE A 57 -0.14 -7.54 1.17
CA PHE A 57 0.65 -8.41 2.03
C PHE A 57 0.67 -7.92 3.49
N GLY A 58 0.96 -6.65 3.73
CA GLY A 58 0.88 -6.05 5.06
C GLY A 58 -0.51 -6.17 5.66
N TYR A 59 -1.54 -5.94 4.86
CA TYR A 59 -2.94 -6.11 5.24
C TYR A 59 -3.24 -7.56 5.70
N SER A 60 -2.86 -8.57 4.92
CA SER A 60 -3.07 -9.98 5.22
C SER A 60 -2.37 -10.39 6.52
N VAL A 61 -1.11 -9.96 6.71
CA VAL A 61 -0.36 -10.22 7.96
C VAL A 61 -1.10 -9.66 9.17
N ALA A 62 -1.56 -8.42 9.10
CA ALA A 62 -2.30 -7.79 10.18
C ALA A 62 -3.62 -8.51 10.50
N LYS A 63 -4.34 -8.98 9.48
CA LYS A 63 -5.60 -9.75 9.61
C LYS A 63 -5.37 -11.14 10.19
N SER A 64 -4.23 -11.78 9.92
CA SER A 64 -3.87 -13.07 10.53
C SER A 64 -3.54 -12.95 12.03
N GLY A 65 -3.47 -11.75 12.58
CA GLY A 65 -3.06 -11.49 13.96
C GLY A 65 -1.54 -11.48 14.16
N ALA A 66 -0.75 -11.75 13.13
CA ALA A 66 0.70 -11.64 13.19
C ALA A 66 1.15 -10.17 13.31
N HIS A 67 2.36 -9.99 13.85
CA HIS A 67 3.01 -8.69 14.04
C HIS A 67 4.44 -8.69 13.51
N VAL A 68 4.66 -9.47 12.46
CA VAL A 68 5.97 -9.69 11.85
C VAL A 68 5.97 -9.23 10.39
N MET A 69 7.02 -8.53 10.01
CA MET A 69 7.27 -8.18 8.62
C MET A 69 8.18 -9.22 7.97
N TYR A 70 7.87 -9.61 6.75
CA TYR A 70 8.49 -10.68 6.01
C TYR A 70 9.14 -10.16 4.72
N GLY A 71 10.43 -9.89 4.76
CA GLY A 71 11.14 -9.29 3.63
C GLY A 71 11.25 -10.19 2.40
N ASP A 72 11.26 -11.51 2.61
CA ASP A 72 11.50 -12.52 1.56
C ASP A 72 10.24 -13.26 1.08
N ALA A 73 9.07 -12.96 1.65
CA ALA A 73 7.84 -13.72 1.40
C ALA A 73 6.91 -13.10 0.36
N LEU A 74 7.22 -11.92 -0.20
CA LEU A 74 6.33 -11.23 -1.16
C LEU A 74 5.99 -12.10 -2.36
N ALA A 75 6.99 -12.74 -2.97
CA ALA A 75 6.76 -13.58 -4.15
C ALA A 75 5.87 -14.78 -3.81
N SER A 76 6.13 -15.47 -2.69
CA SER A 76 5.30 -16.62 -2.27
C SER A 76 3.89 -16.21 -1.89
N PHE A 77 3.71 -15.05 -1.28
CA PHE A 77 2.41 -14.46 -1.00
C PHE A 77 1.65 -14.14 -2.30
N GLY A 78 2.31 -13.50 -3.26
CA GLY A 78 1.73 -13.17 -4.56
C GLY A 78 1.27 -14.40 -5.33
N PHE A 79 2.10 -15.46 -5.37
CA PHE A 79 1.72 -16.73 -6.00
C PHE A 79 0.54 -17.39 -5.31
N ALA A 80 0.50 -17.39 -3.98
CA ALA A 80 -0.60 -17.97 -3.22
C ALA A 80 -1.92 -17.22 -3.43
N LEU A 81 -1.87 -15.87 -3.45
CA LEU A 81 -3.04 -15.03 -3.72
C LEU A 81 -3.53 -15.19 -5.17
N ASP A 82 -2.62 -15.28 -6.14
CA ASP A 82 -2.97 -15.53 -7.54
C ASP A 82 -3.63 -16.90 -7.74
N ALA A 83 -3.14 -17.94 -7.05
CA ALA A 83 -3.75 -19.26 -7.06
C ALA A 83 -5.16 -19.25 -6.44
N GLU A 84 -5.33 -18.64 -5.27
CA GLU A 84 -6.63 -18.49 -4.61
C GLU A 84 -7.63 -17.75 -5.51
N CYS A 85 -7.20 -16.65 -6.12
CA CYS A 85 -8.04 -15.88 -7.02
C CYS A 85 -8.38 -16.61 -8.32
N LYS A 86 -7.54 -17.51 -8.82
CA LYS A 86 -7.84 -18.35 -10.00
C LYS A 86 -8.88 -19.42 -9.67
N ASP A 87 -8.79 -20.01 -8.47
CA ASP A 87 -9.72 -21.05 -8.04
C ASP A 87 -11.08 -20.44 -7.66
N ASN A 88 -11.10 -19.20 -7.16
CA ASN A 88 -12.29 -18.51 -6.65
C ASN A 88 -12.48 -17.12 -7.28
N PRO A 89 -12.69 -16.99 -8.62
CA PRO A 89 -12.66 -15.69 -9.32
C PRO A 89 -13.77 -14.72 -8.93
N ALA A 90 -14.90 -15.21 -8.40
CA ALA A 90 -16.03 -14.38 -7.96
C ALA A 90 -15.92 -13.94 -6.49
N GLU A 91 -14.98 -14.51 -5.73
CA GLU A 91 -14.75 -14.18 -4.34
C GLU A 91 -14.26 -12.74 -4.18
N SER A 92 -14.56 -12.11 -3.04
CA SER A 92 -13.96 -10.81 -2.72
C SER A 92 -12.46 -10.96 -2.43
N LEU A 93 -11.68 -9.95 -2.81
CA LEU A 93 -10.25 -9.97 -2.50
C LEU A 93 -9.98 -10.04 -0.99
N LEU A 94 -10.88 -9.51 -0.17
CA LEU A 94 -10.79 -9.59 1.29
C LEU A 94 -10.90 -11.04 1.80
N GLU A 95 -11.80 -11.84 1.21
CA GLU A 95 -11.96 -13.26 1.55
C GLU A 95 -10.73 -14.06 1.09
N ALA A 96 -10.29 -13.87 -0.15
CA ALA A 96 -9.08 -14.48 -0.69
C ALA A 96 -7.83 -14.18 0.17
N LEU A 97 -7.65 -12.94 0.63
CA LEU A 97 -6.57 -12.56 1.54
C LEU A 97 -6.62 -13.28 2.89
N SER A 98 -7.82 -13.64 3.34
CA SER A 98 -8.00 -14.37 4.61
C SER A 98 -7.64 -15.86 4.48
N ALA A 99 -7.71 -16.43 3.28
CA ALA A 99 -7.32 -17.80 2.98
C ALA A 99 -5.79 -17.97 2.82
N VAL A 100 -5.10 -16.92 2.34
CA VAL A 100 -3.65 -16.94 2.09
C VAL A 100 -2.88 -16.76 3.39
N LYS A 101 -2.04 -17.75 3.73
CA LYS A 101 -1.13 -17.68 4.88
C LYS A 101 0.28 -17.32 4.42
N PRO A 102 0.83 -16.17 4.87
CA PRO A 102 2.22 -15.83 4.59
C PRO A 102 3.16 -16.91 5.15
N ASN A 103 4.08 -17.38 4.34
CA ASN A 103 5.12 -18.32 4.76
C ASN A 103 6.51 -17.66 4.63
N THR A 104 7.30 -17.70 5.71
CA THR A 104 8.57 -16.99 5.78
C THR A 104 9.56 -17.65 6.72
N LYS A 105 10.84 -17.45 6.41
CA LYS A 105 11.94 -18.01 7.19
C LYS A 105 12.61 -16.98 8.12
N ASN A 106 12.51 -15.69 7.82
CA ASN A 106 13.18 -14.62 8.54
C ASN A 106 12.24 -13.48 8.89
N PRO A 107 11.35 -13.66 9.88
CA PRO A 107 10.42 -12.61 10.29
C PRO A 107 11.16 -11.51 11.07
N MET A 108 10.81 -10.25 10.79
CA MET A 108 11.17 -9.11 11.64
C MET A 108 10.00 -8.80 12.54
N ASP A 109 10.16 -8.94 13.85
CA ASP A 109 9.10 -8.69 14.82
C ASP A 109 8.95 -7.18 15.04
N LEU A 110 7.76 -6.65 14.74
CA LEU A 110 7.44 -5.22 14.89
C LEU A 110 7.33 -4.81 16.37
N THR A 111 7.08 -5.77 17.27
CA THR A 111 7.01 -5.49 18.72
C THR A 111 8.38 -5.28 19.33
N GLU A 112 9.43 -5.83 18.71
CA GLU A 112 10.83 -5.69 19.13
C GLU A 112 11.55 -4.56 18.39
N LEU A 113 10.98 -4.03 17.30
CA LEU A 113 11.58 -2.95 16.53
C LEU A 113 11.20 -1.60 17.11
N GLU A 114 12.18 -0.95 17.77
CA GLU A 114 12.00 0.40 18.31
C GLU A 114 11.84 1.45 17.19
N CYS A 115 10.99 2.42 17.44
CA CYS A 115 10.70 3.54 16.57
C CYS A 115 11.96 4.30 16.11
N GLN A 116 12.91 4.58 17.02
CA GLN A 116 14.16 5.26 16.66
C GLN A 116 14.99 4.45 15.66
N THR A 117 15.06 3.14 15.85
CA THR A 117 15.82 2.23 14.97
C THR A 117 15.16 2.16 13.60
N PHE A 118 13.83 2.04 13.56
CA PHE A 118 13.06 2.07 12.32
C PHE A 118 13.27 3.39 11.57
N ALA A 119 13.08 4.52 12.24
CA ALA A 119 13.19 5.85 11.63
C ALA A 119 14.59 6.10 11.04
N ALA A 120 15.66 5.73 11.76
CA ALA A 120 17.02 5.87 11.26
C ALA A 120 17.26 5.02 10.00
N ARG A 121 16.85 3.75 10.01
CA ARG A 121 16.99 2.84 8.86
C ARG A 121 16.17 3.31 7.66
N HIS A 122 14.94 3.77 7.90
CA HIS A 122 14.09 4.29 6.83
C HIS A 122 14.70 5.53 6.15
N LEU A 123 15.22 6.49 6.93
CA LEU A 123 15.90 7.68 6.40
C LEU A 123 17.15 7.33 5.59
N ASP A 124 17.89 6.30 5.98
CA ASP A 124 19.04 5.81 5.22
C ASP A 124 18.61 5.13 3.91
N LEU A 125 17.51 4.36 3.92
CA LEU A 125 16.93 3.77 2.72
C LEU A 125 16.41 4.84 1.76
N VAL A 126 15.72 5.87 2.23
CA VAL A 126 15.25 6.99 1.39
C VAL A 126 16.39 7.64 0.60
N LYS A 127 17.62 7.68 1.18
CA LYS A 127 18.80 8.25 0.52
C LYS A 127 19.50 7.29 -0.43
N SER A 128 19.49 5.99 -0.12
CA SER A 128 20.27 4.97 -0.84
C SER A 128 19.44 4.11 -1.79
N ASP A 129 18.17 3.85 -1.45
CA ASP A 129 17.24 2.98 -2.16
C ASP A 129 15.80 3.39 -1.88
N LEU A 130 15.35 4.43 -2.58
CA LEU A 130 14.00 4.99 -2.42
C LEU A 130 12.89 3.97 -2.75
N GLU A 131 13.14 3.05 -3.68
CA GLU A 131 12.18 2.02 -4.05
C GLU A 131 11.91 1.06 -2.88
N SER A 132 12.97 0.57 -2.25
CA SER A 132 12.84 -0.26 -1.04
C SER A 132 12.18 0.50 0.11
N ALA A 133 12.50 1.79 0.31
CA ALA A 133 11.86 2.61 1.32
C ALA A 133 10.34 2.71 1.10
N ASN A 134 9.91 3.02 -0.12
CA ASN A 134 8.50 3.09 -0.51
C ASN A 134 7.79 1.74 -0.34
N THR A 135 8.44 0.66 -0.72
CA THR A 135 7.91 -0.71 -0.60
C THR A 135 7.62 -1.07 0.86
N ILE A 136 8.54 -0.75 1.77
CA ILE A 136 8.34 -0.95 3.21
C ILE A 136 7.17 -0.09 3.73
N MET A 137 7.08 1.17 3.31
CA MET A 137 5.98 2.05 3.71
C MET A 137 4.62 1.54 3.20
N MET A 138 4.56 1.00 1.99
CA MET A 138 3.33 0.38 1.48
C MET A 138 2.90 -0.80 2.34
N TRP A 139 3.82 -1.66 2.73
CA TRP A 139 3.54 -2.78 3.62
C TRP A 139 3.00 -2.31 4.98
N LEU A 140 3.69 -1.36 5.62
CA LEU A 140 3.28 -0.79 6.92
C LEU A 140 1.92 -0.10 6.84
N TYR A 141 1.64 0.59 5.74
CA TYR A 141 0.35 1.22 5.50
C TYR A 141 -0.77 0.19 5.40
N GLY A 142 -0.59 -0.89 4.65
CA GLY A 142 -1.55 -2.00 4.58
C GLY A 142 -1.82 -2.62 5.94
N PHE A 143 -0.75 -2.85 6.71
CA PHE A 143 -0.84 -3.37 8.08
C PHE A 143 -1.66 -2.43 8.98
N ALA A 144 -1.37 -1.13 8.97
CA ALA A 144 -2.06 -0.14 9.79
C ALA A 144 -3.54 -0.01 9.41
N VAL A 145 -3.88 0.01 8.13
CA VAL A 145 -5.27 0.03 7.62
C VAL A 145 -6.05 -1.18 8.12
N ALA A 146 -5.47 -2.38 8.05
CA ALA A 146 -6.10 -3.60 8.54
C ALA A 146 -6.35 -3.58 10.05
N LYS A 147 -5.38 -3.11 10.85
CA LYS A 147 -5.50 -2.95 12.31
C LYS A 147 -6.56 -1.92 12.69
N ALA A 148 -6.73 -0.87 11.89
CA ALA A 148 -7.79 0.11 12.07
C ALA A 148 -9.18 -0.37 11.62
N GLY A 149 -9.29 -1.58 11.04
CA GLY A 149 -10.53 -2.14 10.51
C GLY A 149 -10.95 -1.55 9.14
N GLY A 150 -10.04 -0.83 8.47
CA GLY A 150 -10.26 -0.31 7.12
C GLY A 150 -10.10 -1.38 6.04
N HIS A 151 -10.58 -1.06 4.82
CA HIS A 151 -10.49 -1.93 3.64
C HIS A 151 -10.13 -1.14 2.37
N LEU A 152 -9.75 0.12 2.51
CA LEU A 152 -9.46 1.01 1.40
C LEU A 152 -7.95 1.16 1.22
N PHE A 153 -7.45 0.78 0.06
CA PHE A 153 -6.14 1.20 -0.42
C PHE A 153 -6.28 2.58 -1.06
N ASP A 154 -5.61 3.56 -0.50
CA ASP A 154 -5.54 4.94 -0.98
C ASP A 154 -4.06 5.31 -1.18
N ALA A 155 -3.60 5.29 -2.42
CA ALA A 155 -2.21 5.56 -2.73
C ALA A 155 -1.80 7.01 -2.37
N ASP A 156 -2.73 7.96 -2.44
CA ASP A 156 -2.48 9.37 -2.08
C ASP A 156 -2.27 9.55 -0.56
N ALA A 157 -2.81 8.63 0.24
CA ALA A 157 -2.67 8.68 1.70
C ALA A 157 -1.32 8.19 2.22
N VAL A 158 -0.51 7.48 1.41
CA VAL A 158 0.75 6.87 1.86
C VAL A 158 1.75 7.89 2.37
N GLY A 159 1.94 9.01 1.65
CA GLY A 159 2.85 10.07 2.09
C GLY A 159 2.40 10.75 3.40
N THR A 160 1.07 10.88 3.61
CA THR A 160 0.52 11.39 4.87
C THR A 160 0.74 10.38 6.00
N PHE A 161 0.56 9.09 5.71
CA PHE A 161 0.83 7.99 6.63
C PHE A 161 2.30 7.99 7.06
N GLU A 162 3.23 8.01 6.10
CA GLU A 162 4.67 8.07 6.37
C GLU A 162 5.04 9.24 7.27
N SER A 163 4.57 10.45 6.91
CA SER A 163 4.85 11.67 7.67
C SER A 163 4.34 11.58 9.11
N ALA A 164 3.15 11.01 9.30
CA ALA A 164 2.56 10.85 10.63
C ALA A 164 3.32 9.78 11.45
N LEU A 165 3.62 8.61 10.85
CA LEU A 165 4.37 7.56 11.51
C LEU A 165 5.77 8.03 11.95
N MET A 166 6.49 8.71 11.05
CA MET A 166 7.81 9.25 11.35
C MET A 166 7.74 10.33 12.44
N GLY A 167 6.71 11.19 12.41
CA GLY A 167 6.49 12.20 13.44
C GLY A 167 6.17 11.59 14.82
N ASP A 168 5.41 10.51 14.87
CA ASP A 168 5.08 9.83 16.13
C ASP A 168 6.27 9.02 16.65
N CYS A 169 7.06 8.40 15.79
CA CYS A 169 8.32 7.77 16.15
C CYS A 169 9.36 8.78 16.71
N GLN A 170 9.38 10.02 16.20
CA GLN A 170 10.23 11.07 16.76
C GLN A 170 9.82 11.48 18.19
N LYS A 171 8.51 11.52 18.46
CA LYS A 171 7.99 11.84 19.80
C LYS A 171 8.20 10.70 20.80
N ASN A 172 8.16 9.46 20.32
CA ASN A 172 8.19 8.24 21.13
C ASN A 172 9.30 7.28 20.69
N PRO A 173 10.57 7.67 20.73
CA PRO A 173 11.66 6.92 20.11
C PRO A 173 11.87 5.50 20.67
N GLY A 174 11.54 5.27 21.92
CA GLY A 174 11.66 3.96 22.59
C GLY A 174 10.41 3.07 22.50
N ARG A 175 9.30 3.54 21.86
CA ARG A 175 8.13 2.67 21.64
C ARG A 175 8.41 1.69 20.52
N SER A 176 7.71 0.54 20.57
CA SER A 176 7.75 -0.40 19.46
C SER A 176 7.03 0.17 18.22
N LEU A 177 7.51 -0.20 17.04
CA LEU A 177 6.85 0.18 15.79
C LEU A 177 5.42 -0.37 15.74
N PHE A 178 5.19 -1.56 16.31
CA PHE A 178 3.87 -2.15 16.43
C PHE A 178 2.89 -1.26 17.20
N ASP A 179 3.30 -0.74 18.36
CA ASP A 179 2.46 0.13 19.19
C ASP A 179 2.12 1.43 18.46
N GLU A 180 3.07 2.02 17.72
CA GLU A 180 2.79 3.21 16.93
C GLU A 180 1.83 2.91 15.78
N LEU A 181 2.01 1.81 15.04
CA LEU A 181 1.11 1.42 13.94
C LEU A 181 -0.31 1.13 14.41
N THR A 182 -0.49 0.64 15.63
CA THR A 182 -1.80 0.28 16.19
C THR A 182 -2.43 1.41 17.01
N GLY A 183 -1.63 2.33 17.54
CA GLY A 183 -2.06 3.46 18.39
C GLY A 183 -2.48 4.69 17.59
N VAL A 184 -2.01 4.86 16.38
CA VAL A 184 -2.33 6.02 15.56
C VAL A 184 -3.76 5.90 15.05
N LYS A 185 -4.57 6.90 15.36
CA LYS A 185 -5.92 7.06 14.76
C LYS A 185 -5.74 7.57 13.32
N TRP A 186 -5.35 6.67 12.42
CA TRP A 186 -5.33 6.96 10.98
C TRP A 186 -6.71 7.48 10.60
N GLY A 187 -6.73 8.63 9.98
CA GLY A 187 -7.95 9.35 9.72
C GLY A 187 -9.05 8.39 9.31
N LYS A 188 -10.12 8.37 10.07
CA LYS A 188 -11.35 7.71 9.63
C LYS A 188 -11.66 8.38 8.30
N SER A 189 -11.30 7.72 7.20
CA SER A 189 -11.82 8.08 5.90
C SER A 189 -13.31 8.22 6.10
N LYS A 190 -13.83 9.45 5.98
CA LYS A 190 -15.27 9.65 6.00
C LYS A 190 -15.77 8.83 4.82
N SER A 191 -16.35 7.67 5.12
CA SER A 191 -17.16 6.97 4.11
C SER A 191 -18.15 7.98 3.55
N PRO A 192 -18.27 8.07 2.23
CA PRO A 192 -19.24 8.95 1.59
C PRO A 192 -20.65 8.59 1.99
#